data_b6b8c5c678da32cb8d26a21589e88ea1
#
_entry.id   b6b8c5c678da32cb8d26a21589e88ea1
#
_cell.length_a   1.000
_cell.length_b   1.000
_cell.length_c   1.000
_cell.angle_alpha   90.00
_cell.angle_beta   90.00
_cell.angle_gamma   90.00
#
_symmetry.space_group_name_H-M   'P 1'
#
loop_
_entity.id
_entity.type
_entity.pdbx_description
1 polymer ?
#
loop_
_entity_poly.entity_id
_entity_poly.type
_entity_poly.pdbx_seq_one_letter_code
_entity_poly.pdbx_strand_id
1 'polypeptide(L)'
;AANEKGYKTNAVNSQADALMEVQAGTSDAAIIDLLMAGAMIGEGTSYPDLIHTDELTTEEYGVGCRKGSDLAAYINSVFGEAYADGTMKDIASKYGVQEALLEQSKSDFTEAADGDVAYIKSKGSLIVGITDFAPMDYEENGEWIGFDADMAKLVAEKLGVEVKFVVIDWDTKLMELNSKNIDVVWNGMTLTNEVTSSMECTNAYCNNAQVVVVKSN
;
A
#
# COMPACT_ATOMS: atom_id res chain seq x y z
N ALA A 1 -11.54 10.23 14.59
CA ALA A 1 -10.80 10.21 15.88
C ALA A 1 -10.45 11.63 16.34
N ALA A 2 -9.52 12.38 15.69
CA ALA A 2 -9.07 13.70 16.18
C ALA A 2 -10.21 14.74 16.26
N ASN A 3 -11.00 14.88 15.20
CA ASN A 3 -12.14 15.78 15.17
C ASN A 3 -13.21 15.48 16.23
N GLU A 4 -13.46 14.19 16.50
CA GLU A 4 -14.43 13.75 17.52
C GLU A 4 -13.99 14.16 18.94
N LYS A 5 -12.68 14.28 19.15
CA LYS A 5 -12.06 14.73 20.40
C LYS A 5 -11.92 16.25 20.47
N GLY A 6 -12.33 16.98 19.44
CA GLY A 6 -12.29 18.44 19.38
C GLY A 6 -10.92 19.04 19.09
N TYR A 7 -9.96 18.26 18.60
CA TYR A 7 -8.68 18.76 18.13
C TYR A 7 -8.85 19.50 16.78
N LYS A 8 -8.07 20.55 16.58
CA LYS A 8 -7.97 21.20 15.28
C LYS A 8 -7.14 20.31 14.35
N THR A 9 -7.70 19.96 13.20
CA THR A 9 -7.02 19.12 12.21
C THR A 9 -6.58 19.92 10.99
N ASN A 10 -5.41 19.55 10.46
CA ASN A 10 -4.90 20.01 9.18
C ASN A 10 -4.77 18.79 8.27
N ALA A 11 -5.46 18.79 7.14
CA ALA A 11 -5.32 17.72 6.14
C ALA A 11 -4.12 18.06 5.23
N VAL A 12 -3.32 17.04 4.95
CA VAL A 12 -2.15 17.09 4.07
C VAL A 12 -2.26 16.06 2.96
N ASN A 13 -1.47 16.17 1.90
CA ASN A 13 -1.60 15.30 0.73
C ASN A 13 -0.99 13.92 0.92
N SER A 14 0.00 13.80 1.83
CA SER A 14 0.67 12.54 2.12
C SER A 14 1.00 12.40 3.61
N GLN A 15 1.29 11.17 4.05
CA GLN A 15 1.75 10.93 5.41
C GLN A 15 3.18 11.49 5.63
N ALA A 16 4.00 11.54 4.58
CA ALA A 16 5.31 12.20 4.63
C ALA A 16 5.16 13.70 4.92
N ASP A 17 4.18 14.37 4.30
CA ASP A 17 3.87 15.77 4.61
C ASP A 17 3.44 15.94 6.07
N ALA A 18 2.67 14.99 6.62
CA ALA A 18 2.27 15.03 8.03
C ALA A 18 3.49 14.93 8.98
N LEU A 19 4.48 14.09 8.67
CA LEU A 19 5.74 14.02 9.43
C LEU A 19 6.55 15.31 9.34
N MET A 20 6.62 15.92 8.15
CA MET A 20 7.28 17.23 7.97
C MET A 20 6.64 18.34 8.79
N GLU A 21 5.30 18.38 8.89
CA GLU A 21 4.57 19.34 9.71
C GLU A 21 4.94 19.20 11.21
N VAL A 22 5.02 17.97 11.72
CA VAL A 22 5.41 17.72 13.11
C VAL A 22 6.89 18.08 13.33
N GLN A 23 7.78 17.70 12.41
CA GLN A 23 9.20 18.04 12.50
C GLN A 23 9.42 19.56 12.46
N ALA A 24 8.70 20.28 11.63
CA ALA A 24 8.76 21.74 11.56
C ALA A 24 8.12 22.44 12.77
N GLY A 25 7.26 21.74 13.53
CA GLY A 25 6.51 22.32 14.65
C GLY A 25 5.32 23.17 14.24
N THR A 26 4.82 22.99 13.01
CA THR A 26 3.58 23.58 12.49
C THR A 26 2.35 22.78 12.90
N SER A 27 2.54 21.51 13.23
CA SER A 27 1.57 20.62 13.85
C SER A 27 2.16 19.99 15.12
N ASP A 28 1.34 19.81 16.16
CA ASP A 28 1.76 19.21 17.45
C ASP A 28 1.88 17.69 17.34
N ALA A 29 1.09 17.06 16.46
CA ALA A 29 1.07 15.61 16.25
C ALA A 29 0.59 15.27 14.84
N ALA A 30 0.95 14.07 14.38
CA ALA A 30 0.41 13.46 13.16
C ALA A 30 -0.23 12.10 13.47
N ILE A 31 -1.19 11.70 12.66
CA ILE A 31 -1.73 10.33 12.63
C ILE A 31 -1.28 9.73 11.31
N ILE A 32 -0.50 8.65 11.38
CA ILE A 32 0.07 7.95 10.24
C ILE A 32 0.04 6.44 10.46
N ASP A 33 0.40 5.69 9.45
CA ASP A 33 0.54 4.23 9.52
C ASP A 33 1.78 3.82 10.33
N LEU A 34 1.61 2.78 11.15
CA LEU A 34 2.67 2.22 11.99
C LEU A 34 3.88 1.76 11.15
N LEU A 35 3.64 1.13 10.01
CA LEU A 35 4.72 0.66 9.13
C LEU A 35 5.53 1.84 8.59
N MET A 36 4.88 2.93 8.20
CA MET A 36 5.59 4.14 7.80
C MET A 36 6.33 4.79 8.98
N ALA A 37 5.69 4.86 10.15
CA ALA A 37 6.36 5.34 11.35
C ALA A 37 7.65 4.56 11.61
N GLY A 38 7.58 3.22 11.60
CA GLY A 38 8.74 2.35 11.79
C GLY A 38 9.88 2.56 10.79
N ALA A 39 9.56 2.94 9.55
CA ALA A 39 10.55 3.22 8.51
C ALA A 39 11.15 4.63 8.57
N MET A 40 10.39 5.61 9.04
CA MET A 40 10.71 7.03 8.86
C MET A 40 11.12 7.78 10.13
N ILE A 41 10.73 7.27 11.33
CA ILE A 41 10.99 7.98 12.60
C ILE A 41 11.92 7.21 13.52
N GLY A 42 12.63 7.94 14.40
CA GLY A 42 13.58 7.39 15.36
C GLY A 42 15.03 7.47 14.90
N GLU A 43 15.96 7.08 15.78
CA GLU A 43 17.41 7.19 15.56
C GLU A 43 17.84 6.48 14.26
N GLY A 44 18.59 7.18 13.42
CA GLY A 44 19.10 6.65 12.15
C GLY A 44 18.13 6.76 10.96
N THR A 45 16.96 7.33 11.13
CA THR A 45 15.96 7.54 10.09
C THR A 45 15.89 9.01 9.62
N SER A 46 14.94 9.29 8.71
CA SER A 46 14.70 10.66 8.20
C SER A 46 14.22 11.64 9.26
N TYR A 47 13.54 11.14 10.31
CA TYR A 47 12.98 11.97 11.38
C TYR A 47 13.43 11.45 12.77
N PRO A 48 14.73 11.66 13.15
CA PRO A 48 15.29 11.07 14.36
C PRO A 48 14.67 11.60 15.66
N ASP A 49 14.10 12.79 15.65
CA ASP A 49 13.51 13.47 16.80
C ASP A 49 12.00 13.20 16.95
N LEU A 50 11.43 12.34 16.11
CA LEU A 50 10.03 11.94 16.22
C LEU A 50 9.91 10.56 16.87
N ILE A 51 8.82 10.38 17.60
CA ILE A 51 8.41 9.10 18.19
C ILE A 51 6.93 8.87 17.95
N HIS A 52 6.51 7.62 17.89
CA HIS A 52 5.08 7.29 17.96
C HIS A 52 4.69 6.90 19.40
N THR A 53 3.42 7.12 19.73
CA THR A 53 2.89 6.87 21.09
C THR A 53 1.76 5.84 21.04
N ASP A 54 0.53 6.27 20.78
CA ASP A 54 -0.66 5.42 20.90
C ASP A 54 -0.99 4.76 19.56
N GLU A 55 -1.34 3.48 19.59
CA GLU A 55 -2.03 2.82 18.48
C GLU A 55 -3.52 3.10 18.59
N LEU A 56 -4.12 3.59 17.50
CA LEU A 56 -5.52 4.01 17.47
C LEU A 56 -6.44 2.91 16.93
N THR A 57 -6.01 2.24 15.88
CA THR A 57 -6.77 1.20 15.16
C THR A 57 -5.82 0.16 14.60
N THR A 58 -6.28 -1.09 14.51
CA THR A 58 -5.62 -2.13 13.72
C THR A 58 -6.26 -2.17 12.35
N GLU A 59 -5.45 -2.33 11.31
CA GLU A 59 -5.84 -2.32 9.91
C GLU A 59 -5.21 -3.49 9.18
N GLU A 60 -5.80 -3.84 8.04
CA GLU A 60 -5.26 -4.84 7.12
C GLU A 60 -5.13 -4.23 5.73
N TYR A 61 -4.00 -4.45 5.07
CA TYR A 61 -3.74 -3.97 3.72
C TYR A 61 -4.11 -5.00 2.66
N GLY A 62 -4.68 -4.52 1.57
CA GLY A 62 -5.00 -5.30 0.37
C GLY A 62 -4.81 -4.47 -0.90
N VAL A 63 -4.87 -5.14 -2.04
CA VAL A 63 -4.81 -4.52 -3.38
C VAL A 63 -6.23 -4.31 -3.89
N GLY A 64 -6.52 -3.12 -4.42
CA GLY A 64 -7.81 -2.79 -5.02
C GLY A 64 -7.78 -2.90 -6.54
N CYS A 65 -8.71 -3.68 -7.08
CA CYS A 65 -8.97 -3.81 -8.51
C CYS A 65 -10.35 -3.24 -8.84
N ARG A 66 -10.64 -3.04 -10.12
CA ARG A 66 -12.00 -2.67 -10.56
C ARG A 66 -13.03 -3.67 -10.02
N LYS A 67 -14.21 -3.19 -9.66
CA LYS A 67 -15.27 -4.07 -9.15
C LYS A 67 -15.64 -5.14 -10.17
N GLY A 68 -15.66 -6.40 -9.75
CA GLY A 68 -15.88 -7.58 -10.60
C GLY A 68 -14.68 -7.99 -11.47
N SER A 69 -13.51 -7.40 -11.26
CA SER A 69 -12.27 -7.78 -11.96
C SER A 69 -11.77 -9.16 -11.51
N ASP A 70 -11.30 -9.98 -12.45
CA ASP A 70 -10.63 -11.25 -12.18
C ASP A 70 -9.17 -11.06 -11.69
N LEU A 71 -8.65 -9.84 -11.78
CA LEU A 71 -7.27 -9.52 -11.41
C LEU A 71 -6.98 -9.73 -9.91
N ALA A 72 -7.94 -9.45 -9.02
CA ALA A 72 -7.79 -9.71 -7.59
C ALA A 72 -7.56 -11.19 -7.28
N ALA A 73 -8.33 -12.07 -7.94
CA ALA A 73 -8.16 -13.52 -7.81
C ALA A 73 -6.81 -13.99 -8.38
N TYR A 74 -6.36 -13.39 -9.50
CA TYR A 74 -5.02 -13.66 -10.05
C TYR A 74 -3.92 -13.26 -9.07
N ILE A 75 -3.98 -12.05 -8.51
CA ILE A 75 -3.00 -11.56 -7.53
C ILE A 75 -2.98 -12.47 -6.30
N ASN A 76 -4.15 -12.92 -5.79
CA ASN A 76 -4.22 -13.87 -4.69
C ASN A 76 -3.52 -15.20 -5.02
N SER A 77 -3.63 -15.70 -6.25
CA SER A 77 -2.91 -16.92 -6.65
C SER A 77 -1.39 -16.72 -6.64
N VAL A 78 -0.91 -15.56 -7.09
CA VAL A 78 0.51 -15.19 -7.03
C VAL A 78 0.98 -15.03 -5.58
N PHE A 79 0.18 -14.40 -4.71
CA PHE A 79 0.49 -14.29 -3.29
C PHE A 79 0.66 -15.64 -2.63
N GLY A 80 -0.28 -16.58 -2.88
CA GLY A 80 -0.22 -17.92 -2.33
C GLY A 80 1.01 -18.72 -2.81
N GLU A 81 1.40 -18.58 -4.08
CA GLU A 81 2.62 -19.17 -4.61
C GLU A 81 3.88 -18.56 -3.97
N ALA A 82 3.99 -17.22 -3.99
CA ALA A 82 5.15 -16.49 -3.46
C ALA A 82 5.31 -16.63 -1.94
N TYR A 83 4.21 -16.78 -1.21
CA TYR A 83 4.27 -17.09 0.22
C TYR A 83 4.78 -18.51 0.48
N ALA A 84 4.30 -19.47 -0.29
CA ALA A 84 4.67 -20.89 -0.13
C ALA A 84 6.12 -21.19 -0.51
N ASP A 85 6.67 -20.50 -1.53
CA ASP A 85 8.06 -20.69 -1.96
C ASP A 85 9.06 -19.78 -1.22
N GLY A 86 8.56 -18.85 -0.39
CA GLY A 86 9.37 -17.95 0.43
C GLY A 86 9.66 -16.59 -0.20
N THR A 87 9.41 -16.40 -1.50
CA THR A 87 9.70 -15.13 -2.22
C THR A 87 9.05 -13.92 -1.56
N MET A 88 7.79 -14.03 -1.14
CA MET A 88 7.07 -12.94 -0.48
C MET A 88 7.69 -12.59 0.88
N LYS A 89 8.19 -13.58 1.63
CA LYS A 89 8.88 -13.40 2.92
C LYS A 89 10.25 -12.74 2.73
N ASP A 90 10.96 -13.10 1.68
CA ASP A 90 12.26 -12.51 1.36
C ASP A 90 12.09 -11.03 0.98
N ILE A 91 11.07 -10.70 0.17
CA ILE A 91 10.73 -9.31 -0.13
C ILE A 91 10.31 -8.56 1.14
N ALA A 92 9.45 -9.13 1.99
CA ALA A 92 9.06 -8.51 3.24
C ALA A 92 10.25 -8.23 4.17
N SER A 93 11.20 -9.17 4.26
CA SER A 93 12.42 -9.02 5.07
C SER A 93 13.34 -7.92 4.53
N LYS A 94 13.41 -7.76 3.20
CA LYS A 94 14.19 -6.69 2.55
C LYS A 94 13.74 -5.29 3.00
N TYR A 95 12.44 -5.13 3.26
CA TYR A 95 11.84 -3.85 3.62
C TYR A 95 11.43 -3.75 5.10
N GLY A 96 11.76 -4.75 5.92
CA GLY A 96 11.51 -4.74 7.36
C GLY A 96 10.05 -4.94 7.77
N VAL A 97 9.20 -5.47 6.88
CA VAL A 97 7.77 -5.68 7.14
C VAL A 97 7.39 -7.14 7.40
N GLN A 98 8.37 -8.02 7.58
CA GLN A 98 8.16 -9.47 7.75
C GLN A 98 7.24 -9.84 8.93
N GLU A 99 7.28 -9.07 10.03
CA GLU A 99 6.46 -9.32 11.22
C GLU A 99 4.99 -8.92 11.01
N ALA A 100 4.74 -8.05 10.05
CA ALA A 100 3.40 -7.62 9.69
C ALA A 100 2.75 -8.48 8.60
N LEU A 101 3.55 -9.34 7.93
CA LEU A 101 3.08 -10.15 6.81
C LEU A 101 2.06 -11.20 7.27
N LEU A 102 0.94 -11.27 6.55
CA LEU A 102 -0.10 -12.27 6.76
C LEU A 102 0.12 -13.51 5.90
N GLU A 103 -0.22 -14.67 6.45
CA GLU A 103 -0.16 -15.94 5.74
C GLU A 103 -1.08 -15.94 4.52
N GLN A 104 -0.55 -16.40 3.37
CA GLN A 104 -1.28 -16.51 2.13
C GLN A 104 -1.47 -17.98 1.76
N SER A 105 -2.72 -18.38 1.57
CA SER A 105 -3.07 -19.73 1.10
C SER A 105 -2.98 -19.82 -0.42
N LYS A 106 -2.52 -20.94 -0.93
CA LYS A 106 -2.57 -21.21 -2.39
C LYS A 106 -4.02 -21.19 -2.86
N SER A 107 -4.27 -20.55 -3.97
CA SER A 107 -5.56 -20.54 -4.65
C SER A 107 -5.38 -20.78 -6.16
N ASP A 108 -6.31 -21.50 -6.75
CA ASP A 108 -6.35 -21.70 -8.19
C ASP A 108 -6.94 -20.44 -8.84
N PHE A 109 -6.42 -20.09 -10.02
CA PHE A 109 -6.95 -19.00 -10.84
C PHE A 109 -7.33 -19.54 -12.22
N THR A 110 -8.48 -19.07 -12.73
CA THR A 110 -8.92 -19.34 -14.10
C THR A 110 -9.18 -18.00 -14.78
N GLU A 111 -8.43 -17.74 -15.84
CA GLU A 111 -8.53 -16.50 -16.60
C GLU A 111 -9.85 -16.41 -17.35
N ALA A 112 -10.56 -15.30 -17.19
CA ALA A 112 -11.73 -14.98 -17.97
C ALA A 112 -11.33 -14.39 -19.34
N ALA A 113 -11.96 -14.85 -20.42
CA ALA A 113 -11.57 -14.44 -21.77
C ALA A 113 -11.73 -12.94 -22.03
N ASP A 114 -12.64 -12.27 -21.33
CA ASP A 114 -12.95 -10.85 -21.38
C ASP A 114 -12.64 -10.13 -20.05
N GLY A 115 -11.84 -10.77 -19.19
CA GLY A 115 -11.44 -10.24 -17.89
C GLY A 115 -10.34 -9.17 -17.98
N ASP A 116 -10.07 -8.52 -16.84
CA ASP A 116 -9.00 -7.53 -16.74
C ASP A 116 -7.61 -8.17 -16.91
N VAL A 117 -7.41 -9.43 -16.52
CA VAL A 117 -6.16 -10.16 -16.75
C VAL A 117 -5.86 -10.28 -18.25
N ALA A 118 -6.85 -10.71 -19.05
CA ALA A 118 -6.70 -10.78 -20.50
C ALA A 118 -6.47 -9.40 -21.13
N TYR A 119 -7.16 -8.36 -20.66
CA TYR A 119 -6.98 -6.98 -21.08
C TYR A 119 -5.55 -6.48 -20.80
N ILE A 120 -5.01 -6.68 -19.57
CA ILE A 120 -3.66 -6.27 -19.17
C ILE A 120 -2.61 -6.97 -20.01
N LYS A 121 -2.74 -8.29 -20.22
CA LYS A 121 -1.86 -9.05 -21.11
C LYS A 121 -1.88 -8.52 -22.54
N SER A 122 -3.05 -8.20 -23.07
CA SER A 122 -3.19 -7.68 -24.45
C SER A 122 -2.57 -6.30 -24.64
N LYS A 123 -2.65 -5.42 -23.63
CA LYS A 123 -2.00 -4.09 -23.68
C LYS A 123 -0.52 -4.10 -23.31
N GLY A 124 -0.01 -5.21 -22.71
CA GLY A 124 1.39 -5.42 -22.39
C GLY A 124 1.89 -4.67 -21.14
N SER A 125 1.01 -4.14 -20.31
CA SER A 125 1.44 -3.44 -19.08
C SER A 125 0.42 -3.52 -17.96
N LEU A 126 0.92 -3.66 -16.70
CA LEU A 126 0.17 -3.49 -15.46
C LEU A 126 0.43 -2.08 -14.94
N ILE A 127 -0.60 -1.25 -14.82
CA ILE A 127 -0.50 0.13 -14.33
C ILE A 127 -0.94 0.15 -12.87
N VAL A 128 -0.01 0.52 -12.00
CA VAL A 128 -0.18 0.52 -10.54
C VAL A 128 -0.32 1.97 -10.05
N GLY A 129 -1.44 2.30 -9.42
CA GLY A 129 -1.66 3.58 -8.76
C GLY A 129 -1.06 3.57 -7.35
N ILE A 130 -0.15 4.52 -7.09
CA ILE A 130 0.64 4.64 -5.87
C ILE A 130 0.69 6.07 -5.34
N THR A 131 1.19 6.21 -4.11
CA THR A 131 1.72 7.45 -3.54
C THR A 131 3.11 7.19 -2.95
N ASP A 132 3.87 8.21 -2.60
CA ASP A 132 5.11 8.03 -1.83
C ASP A 132 4.76 7.59 -0.40
N PHE A 133 5.02 6.31 -0.10
CA PHE A 133 4.62 5.65 1.14
C PHE A 133 5.64 4.56 1.54
N ALA A 134 6.82 4.96 2.05
CA ALA A 134 7.80 3.99 2.58
C ALA A 134 7.21 3.24 3.81
N PRO A 135 7.48 1.95 3.96
CA PRO A 135 8.34 1.09 3.17
C PRO A 135 7.61 0.33 2.05
N MET A 136 6.35 0.71 1.74
CA MET A 136 5.50 0.00 0.79
C MET A 136 5.82 0.42 -0.65
N ASP A 137 5.80 1.72 -0.95
CA ASP A 137 6.14 2.31 -2.25
C ASP A 137 6.88 3.62 -2.04
N TYR A 138 8.10 3.73 -2.53
CA TYR A 138 8.87 4.96 -2.48
C TYR A 138 9.93 4.99 -3.59
N GLU A 139 10.42 6.18 -3.89
CA GLU A 139 11.40 6.35 -4.96
C GLU A 139 12.83 6.36 -4.39
N GLU A 140 13.70 5.55 -4.96
CA GLU A 140 15.13 5.59 -4.70
C GLU A 140 15.91 5.56 -6.02
N ASN A 141 16.78 6.56 -6.24
CA ASN A 141 17.60 6.71 -7.46
C ASN A 141 16.79 6.72 -8.77
N GLY A 142 15.55 7.21 -8.75
CA GLY A 142 14.67 7.25 -9.93
C GLY A 142 13.90 5.96 -10.20
N GLU A 143 13.92 5.02 -9.26
CA GLU A 143 13.18 3.77 -9.34
C GLU A 143 12.20 3.63 -8.17
N TRP A 144 10.98 3.19 -8.45
CA TRP A 144 10.02 2.81 -7.43
C TRP A 144 10.42 1.48 -6.80
N ILE A 145 10.60 1.48 -5.49
CA ILE A 145 10.94 0.33 -4.66
C ILE A 145 10.01 0.28 -3.44
N GLY A 146 10.10 -0.77 -2.66
CA GLY A 146 9.26 -1.01 -1.50
C GLY A 146 8.60 -2.37 -1.57
N PHE A 147 7.94 -2.77 -0.49
CA PHE A 147 7.31 -4.09 -0.45
C PHE A 147 6.22 -4.22 -1.51
N ASP A 148 5.31 -3.26 -1.60
CA ASP A 148 4.21 -3.26 -2.56
C ASP A 148 4.73 -3.12 -3.99
N ALA A 149 5.69 -2.22 -4.23
CA ALA A 149 6.31 -2.04 -5.53
C ALA A 149 6.98 -3.34 -6.03
N ASP A 150 7.75 -4.03 -5.19
CA ASP A 150 8.43 -5.27 -5.59
C ASP A 150 7.44 -6.43 -5.76
N MET A 151 6.36 -6.50 -4.97
CA MET A 151 5.28 -7.47 -5.19
C MET A 151 4.51 -7.18 -6.48
N ALA A 152 4.27 -5.92 -6.83
CA ALA A 152 3.64 -5.53 -8.10
C ALA A 152 4.52 -5.88 -9.30
N LYS A 153 5.85 -5.70 -9.19
CA LYS A 153 6.83 -6.17 -10.20
C LYS A 153 6.76 -7.68 -10.39
N LEU A 154 6.69 -8.45 -9.30
CA LEU A 154 6.54 -9.92 -9.35
C LEU A 154 5.24 -10.33 -10.06
N VAL A 155 4.13 -9.69 -9.75
CA VAL A 155 2.84 -9.96 -10.41
C VAL A 155 2.90 -9.63 -11.90
N ALA A 156 3.50 -8.49 -12.29
CA ALA A 156 3.67 -8.11 -13.68
C ALA A 156 4.58 -9.11 -14.44
N GLU A 157 5.67 -9.56 -13.82
CA GLU A 157 6.55 -10.60 -14.37
C GLU A 157 5.79 -11.90 -14.65
N LYS A 158 4.99 -12.37 -13.69
CA LYS A 158 4.16 -13.58 -13.84
C LYS A 158 3.05 -13.42 -14.89
N LEU A 159 2.54 -12.19 -15.08
CA LEU A 159 1.62 -11.86 -16.19
C LEU A 159 2.32 -11.81 -17.56
N GLY A 160 3.65 -11.68 -17.57
CA GLY A 160 4.44 -11.47 -18.78
C GLY A 160 4.28 -10.06 -19.37
N VAL A 161 4.09 -9.04 -18.54
CA VAL A 161 3.87 -7.65 -18.93
C VAL A 161 4.83 -6.70 -18.22
N GLU A 162 4.96 -5.47 -18.73
CA GLU A 162 5.68 -4.40 -18.07
C GLU A 162 4.87 -3.86 -16.87
N VAL A 163 5.53 -3.55 -15.74
CA VAL A 163 4.90 -2.77 -14.66
C VAL A 163 5.11 -1.28 -14.89
N LYS A 164 4.08 -0.48 -14.61
CA LYS A 164 4.14 1.00 -14.65
C LYS A 164 3.54 1.57 -13.39
N PHE A 165 4.31 2.39 -12.69
CA PHE A 165 3.85 3.10 -11.51
C PHE A 165 3.36 4.49 -11.89
N VAL A 166 2.19 4.86 -11.37
CA VAL A 166 1.57 6.17 -11.58
C VAL A 166 1.23 6.76 -10.22
N VAL A 167 1.83 7.88 -9.90
CA VAL A 167 1.48 8.64 -8.69
C VAL A 167 0.10 9.24 -8.89
N ILE A 168 -0.82 8.93 -7.98
CA ILE A 168 -2.20 9.40 -8.00
C ILE A 168 -2.50 10.29 -6.79
N ASP A 169 -3.54 11.09 -6.91
CA ASP A 169 -4.20 11.66 -5.75
C ASP A 169 -5.02 10.55 -5.07
N TRP A 170 -4.75 10.30 -3.78
CA TRP A 170 -5.37 9.19 -3.06
C TRP A 170 -6.90 9.28 -3.00
N ASP A 171 -7.43 10.48 -2.95
CA ASP A 171 -8.88 10.71 -2.92
C ASP A 171 -9.56 10.35 -4.26
N THR A 172 -8.80 10.37 -5.35
CA THR A 172 -9.29 10.04 -6.71
C THR A 172 -9.07 8.59 -7.13
N LYS A 173 -8.47 7.73 -6.29
CA LYS A 173 -8.08 6.35 -6.62
C LYS A 173 -9.18 5.52 -7.29
N LEU A 174 -10.42 5.63 -6.82
CA LEU A 174 -11.54 4.89 -7.39
C LEU A 174 -11.91 5.42 -8.79
N MET A 175 -11.82 6.72 -9.01
CA MET A 175 -12.04 7.33 -10.32
C MET A 175 -10.97 6.89 -11.32
N GLU A 176 -9.69 6.94 -10.91
CA GLU A 176 -8.55 6.50 -11.75
C GLU A 176 -8.69 5.02 -12.14
N LEU A 177 -9.09 4.18 -11.20
CA LEU A 177 -9.32 2.75 -11.42
C LEU A 177 -10.47 2.50 -12.40
N ASN A 178 -11.63 3.16 -12.20
CA ASN A 178 -12.81 3.00 -13.05
C ASN A 178 -12.61 3.56 -14.47
N SER A 179 -11.81 4.62 -14.61
CA SER A 179 -11.44 5.21 -15.90
C SER A 179 -10.39 4.41 -16.66
N LYS A 180 -9.85 3.33 -16.07
CA LYS A 180 -8.75 2.53 -16.63
C LYS A 180 -7.45 3.32 -16.83
N ASN A 181 -7.26 4.43 -16.09
CA ASN A 181 -5.97 5.13 -16.02
C ASN A 181 -4.95 4.30 -15.24
N ILE A 182 -5.43 3.54 -14.26
CA ILE A 182 -4.68 2.51 -13.52
C ILE A 182 -5.44 1.17 -13.56
N ASP A 183 -4.74 0.07 -13.34
CA ASP A 183 -5.33 -1.27 -13.28
C ASP A 183 -5.57 -1.73 -11.85
N VAL A 184 -4.70 -1.30 -10.94
CA VAL A 184 -4.75 -1.59 -9.50
C VAL A 184 -4.42 -0.34 -8.69
N VAL A 185 -4.98 -0.25 -7.49
CA VAL A 185 -4.52 0.59 -6.40
C VAL A 185 -3.72 -0.32 -5.45
N TRP A 186 -2.42 -0.07 -5.36
CA TRP A 186 -1.54 -0.90 -4.55
C TRP A 186 -0.54 -0.03 -3.80
N ASN A 187 -0.83 0.32 -2.56
CA ASN A 187 -0.09 1.33 -1.79
C ASN A 187 -0.44 1.25 -0.29
N GLY A 188 -0.29 0.08 0.32
CA GLY A 188 -0.70 -0.11 1.71
C GLY A 188 -2.17 0.26 1.93
N MET A 189 -3.05 -0.14 1.02
CA MET A 189 -4.45 0.28 1.06
C MET A 189 -5.22 -0.49 2.12
N THR A 190 -5.74 0.22 3.12
CA THR A 190 -6.60 -0.35 4.16
C THR A 190 -7.91 -0.90 3.59
N LEU A 191 -8.21 -2.16 3.91
CA LEU A 191 -9.44 -2.84 3.51
C LEU A 191 -10.63 -2.41 4.36
N THR A 192 -11.05 -1.17 4.21
CA THR A 192 -12.27 -0.66 4.87
C THR A 192 -13.54 -1.20 4.21
N ASN A 193 -14.67 -1.11 4.90
CA ASN A 193 -15.98 -1.46 4.33
C ASN A 193 -16.30 -0.65 3.06
N GLU A 194 -15.87 0.61 2.99
CA GLU A 194 -16.04 1.47 1.82
C GLU A 194 -15.22 0.96 0.64
N VAL A 195 -13.94 0.65 0.86
CA VAL A 195 -13.03 0.11 -0.16
C VAL A 195 -13.55 -1.23 -0.70
N THR A 196 -13.84 -2.19 0.17
CA THR A 196 -14.28 -3.54 -0.22
C THR A 196 -15.67 -3.57 -0.88
N SER A 197 -16.53 -2.58 -0.62
CA SER A 197 -17.80 -2.43 -1.33
C SER A 197 -17.64 -1.83 -2.73
N SER A 198 -16.63 -0.98 -2.94
CA SER A 198 -16.42 -0.21 -4.17
C SER A 198 -15.42 -0.86 -5.13
N MET A 199 -14.53 -1.70 -4.64
CA MET A 199 -13.48 -2.38 -5.40
C MET A 199 -13.58 -3.90 -5.25
N GLU A 200 -13.00 -4.64 -6.18
CA GLU A 200 -12.65 -6.06 -5.99
C GLU A 200 -11.28 -6.08 -5.33
N CYS A 201 -11.21 -6.58 -4.10
CA CYS A 201 -9.98 -6.55 -3.31
C CYS A 201 -9.35 -7.94 -3.20
N THR A 202 -8.03 -7.96 -3.08
CA THR A 202 -7.31 -9.19 -2.72
C THR A 202 -7.60 -9.59 -1.26
N ASN A 203 -7.12 -10.77 -0.89
CA ASN A 203 -6.91 -11.08 0.52
C ASN A 203 -6.02 -10.02 1.18
N ALA A 204 -6.20 -9.82 2.47
CA ALA A 204 -5.26 -9.04 3.24
C ALA A 204 -3.87 -9.71 3.21
N TYR A 205 -2.82 -8.92 2.99
CA TYR A 205 -1.44 -9.43 2.91
C TYR A 205 -0.55 -8.91 4.05
N CYS A 206 -0.94 -7.83 4.70
CA CYS A 206 -0.14 -7.19 5.75
C CYS A 206 -1.04 -6.57 6.80
N ASN A 207 -0.64 -6.69 8.07
CA ASN A 207 -1.24 -5.94 9.17
C ASN A 207 -0.62 -4.54 9.27
N ASN A 208 -1.42 -3.59 9.73
CA ASN A 208 -1.00 -2.24 10.08
C ASN A 208 -1.79 -1.71 11.26
N ALA A 209 -1.40 -0.53 11.74
CA ALA A 209 -2.14 0.25 12.72
C ALA A 209 -2.00 1.73 12.41
N GLN A 210 -2.97 2.56 12.83
CA GLN A 210 -2.79 3.99 12.87
C GLN A 210 -2.14 4.38 14.20
N VAL A 211 -1.10 5.20 14.15
CA VAL A 211 -0.36 5.68 15.34
C VAL A 211 -0.31 7.19 15.41
N VAL A 212 -0.14 7.69 16.63
CA VAL A 212 0.09 9.12 16.87
C VAL A 212 1.60 9.35 16.94
N VAL A 213 2.10 10.25 16.09
CA VAL A 213 3.50 10.68 16.06
C VAL A 213 3.62 12.08 16.64
N VAL A 214 4.62 12.26 17.51
CA VAL A 214 4.94 13.54 18.18
C VAL A 214 6.45 13.74 18.21
N LYS A 215 6.91 14.96 18.54
CA LYS A 215 8.33 15.17 18.88
C LYS A 215 8.71 14.44 20.16
N SER A 216 9.89 13.86 20.16
CA SER A 216 10.54 13.38 21.40
C SER A 216 10.87 14.59 22.30
N ASN A 217 10.64 14.48 23.61
CA ASN A 217 10.98 15.51 24.60
C ASN A 217 12.50 15.57 24.86
#